data_dc6e9fe7dd9272d543029201462dfbd4
#
_entry.id   dc6e9fe7dd9272d543029201462dfbd4
#
_cell.length_a   1.000
_cell.length_b   1.000
_cell.length_c   1.000
_cell.angle_alpha   90.00
_cell.angle_beta   90.00
_cell.angle_gamma   90.00
#
_symmetry.space_group_name_H-M   'P 1'
#
loop_
_entity.id
_entity.type
_entity.pdbx_description
1 polymer ?
#
loop_
_entity_poly.entity_id
_entity_poly.type
_entity_poly.pdbx_seq_one_letter_code
_entity_poly.pdbx_strand_id
1 'polypeptide(L)'
;MIGTHEPGLRGPLVAGIDVGGTKMSIVVTDDRDRLHFEYVEPTDRSSLVGQIVALVDGARRHLEQDIVAVGVAIPGRVDPEDGSVSMAVNLGISHLPLGPMLEAELGIPTFVEHDARAAALWLSEQVADRPGQVPASVAFLAIGTGVAAGVVLNGTLLRGDNSFAGEVGHIVADPDGVLCACGLRGCLETIAAGPAIARQADEAIAAGRSTVLSAHSTAADVFRASTAGDEVALEIVDRVAIHLVRAIRSLALTVGVKHIVIGGGVAAAGPALLEPIRAHIARERAASPLVEAALGDAEVELLSPTEAPGARGAAAIARHRIGVREGVGER
;
A
#
# COMPACT_ATOMS: atom_id res chain seq x y z
N MET A 1 1.85 10.97 -23.24
CA MET A 1 3.28 11.24 -23.47
C MET A 1 3.52 12.73 -23.23
N ILE A 2 4.14 13.08 -22.11
CA ILE A 2 4.60 14.45 -21.84
C ILE A 2 6.05 14.30 -21.38
N GLY A 3 6.97 14.47 -22.32
CA GLY A 3 8.40 14.49 -22.05
C GLY A 3 8.89 15.92 -22.03
N THR A 4 9.31 16.42 -20.86
CA THR A 4 10.13 17.64 -20.77
C THR A 4 11.57 17.21 -20.53
N HIS A 5 12.38 17.26 -21.59
CA HIS A 5 13.83 17.08 -21.50
C HIS A 5 14.49 18.32 -20.93
N GLU A 6 14.98 18.29 -19.71
CA GLU A 6 16.07 19.15 -19.27
C GLU A 6 17.40 18.35 -19.28
N PRO A 7 18.41 18.81 -20.02
CA PRO A 7 19.74 18.17 -20.01
C PRO A 7 20.55 18.74 -18.84
N GLY A 8 20.66 17.98 -17.75
CA GLY A 8 21.52 18.30 -16.60
C GLY A 8 21.76 17.06 -15.76
N LEU A 9 23.03 16.73 -15.52
CA LEU A 9 23.63 15.65 -14.73
C LEU A 9 22.57 14.79 -13.98
N ARG A 10 22.16 13.71 -14.61
CA ARG A 10 21.28 12.71 -14.01
C ARG A 10 22.15 11.79 -13.18
N GLY A 11 21.85 11.68 -11.89
CA GLY A 11 22.38 10.60 -11.06
C GLY A 11 22.01 9.22 -11.61
N PRO A 12 22.46 8.14 -10.97
CA PRO A 12 22.12 6.78 -11.38
C PRO A 12 20.59 6.60 -11.37
N LEU A 13 20.05 5.99 -12.45
CA LEU A 13 18.63 5.70 -12.58
C LEU A 13 18.32 4.34 -11.96
N VAL A 14 17.24 4.28 -11.19
CA VAL A 14 16.68 3.03 -10.67
C VAL A 14 15.26 2.84 -11.17
N ALA A 15 14.88 1.59 -11.44
CA ALA A 15 13.51 1.24 -11.74
C ALA A 15 12.81 0.73 -10.48
N GLY A 16 11.56 1.13 -10.31
CA GLY A 16 10.66 0.56 -9.31
C GLY A 16 9.43 0.00 -9.98
N ILE A 17 9.09 -1.23 -9.64
CA ILE A 17 7.96 -1.96 -10.23
C ILE A 17 6.98 -2.30 -9.12
N ASP A 18 5.70 -2.02 -9.34
CA ASP A 18 4.60 -2.43 -8.47
C ASP A 18 3.77 -3.51 -9.17
N VAL A 19 3.76 -4.70 -8.59
CA VAL A 19 3.10 -5.89 -9.12
C VAL A 19 1.76 -6.09 -8.43
N GLY A 20 0.71 -5.51 -8.99
CA GLY A 20 -0.65 -5.78 -8.51
C GLY A 20 -1.29 -7.00 -9.17
N GLY A 21 -2.39 -7.49 -8.61
CA GLY A 21 -3.13 -8.64 -9.15
C GLY A 21 -3.80 -8.39 -10.51
N THR A 22 -3.99 -7.12 -10.91
CA THR A 22 -4.70 -6.75 -12.16
C THR A 22 -3.87 -5.84 -13.06
N LYS A 23 -2.97 -5.05 -12.50
CA LYS A 23 -2.10 -4.12 -13.22
C LYS A 23 -0.70 -4.17 -12.63
N MET A 24 0.28 -3.96 -13.47
CA MET A 24 1.67 -3.78 -13.13
C MET A 24 2.11 -2.39 -13.57
N SER A 25 2.86 -1.68 -12.73
CA SER A 25 3.38 -0.36 -13.06
C SER A 25 4.89 -0.32 -12.88
N ILE A 26 5.56 0.47 -13.70
CA ILE A 26 6.98 0.79 -13.57
C ILE A 26 7.15 2.30 -13.50
N VAL A 27 8.03 2.73 -12.62
CA VAL A 27 8.60 4.08 -12.63
C VAL A 27 10.12 3.98 -12.74
N VAL A 28 10.76 4.97 -13.36
CA VAL A 28 12.22 5.14 -13.29
C VAL A 28 12.51 6.50 -12.68
N THR A 29 13.29 6.49 -11.62
CA THR A 29 13.64 7.70 -10.87
C THR A 29 15.15 7.81 -10.71
N ASP A 30 15.64 9.03 -10.45
CA ASP A 30 17.04 9.29 -10.10
C ASP A 30 17.27 9.26 -8.57
N ASP A 31 18.47 9.66 -8.14
CA ASP A 31 18.90 9.74 -6.74
C ASP A 31 18.06 10.71 -5.88
N ARG A 32 17.35 11.65 -6.51
CA ARG A 32 16.46 12.62 -5.86
C ARG A 32 14.98 12.32 -6.03
N ASP A 33 14.63 11.08 -6.38
CA ASP A 33 13.25 10.64 -6.66
C ASP A 33 12.54 11.41 -7.79
N ARG A 34 13.28 12.08 -8.69
CA ARG A 34 12.66 12.73 -9.85
C ARG A 34 12.26 11.67 -10.86
N LEU A 35 11.01 11.74 -11.30
CA LEU A 35 10.43 10.82 -12.27
C LEU A 35 10.96 11.08 -13.68
N HIS A 36 11.49 10.05 -14.34
CA HIS A 36 12.00 10.09 -15.71
C HIS A 36 11.18 9.24 -16.68
N PHE A 37 10.53 8.19 -16.16
CA PHE A 37 9.68 7.29 -16.95
C PHE A 37 8.59 6.70 -16.07
N GLU A 38 7.39 6.54 -16.64
CA GLU A 38 6.27 5.84 -16.02
C GLU A 38 5.47 5.10 -17.08
N TYR A 39 5.09 3.86 -16.75
CA TYR A 39 4.22 3.06 -17.61
C TYR A 39 3.39 2.08 -16.77
N VAL A 40 2.18 1.79 -17.23
CA VAL A 40 1.23 0.88 -16.57
C VAL A 40 0.63 -0.04 -17.63
N GLU A 41 0.54 -1.32 -17.29
CA GLU A 41 -0.13 -2.33 -18.14
C GLU A 41 -0.86 -3.38 -17.30
N PRO A 42 -1.76 -4.19 -17.88
CA PRO A 42 -2.38 -5.32 -17.20
C PRO A 42 -1.34 -6.36 -16.76
N THR A 43 -1.52 -6.97 -15.58
CA THR A 43 -0.62 -8.02 -15.07
C THR A 43 -0.82 -9.33 -15.83
N ASP A 44 0.23 -9.84 -16.42
CA ASP A 44 0.28 -11.20 -16.96
C ASP A 44 0.82 -12.18 -15.90
N ARG A 45 -0.11 -12.85 -15.22
CA ARG A 45 0.24 -13.83 -14.18
C ARG A 45 0.94 -15.08 -14.72
N SER A 46 0.82 -15.37 -16.02
CA SER A 46 1.44 -16.53 -16.66
C SER A 46 2.92 -16.32 -16.97
N SER A 47 3.35 -15.05 -17.09
CA SER A 47 4.72 -14.66 -17.47
C SER A 47 5.24 -13.49 -16.63
N LEU A 48 5.07 -13.56 -15.31
CA LEU A 48 5.39 -12.46 -14.40
C LEU A 48 6.84 -11.95 -14.56
N VAL A 49 7.81 -12.86 -14.50
CA VAL A 49 9.25 -12.53 -14.65
C VAL A 49 9.52 -11.92 -16.04
N GLY A 50 9.02 -12.55 -17.09
CA GLY A 50 9.18 -12.06 -18.46
C GLY A 50 8.57 -10.67 -18.67
N GLN A 51 7.42 -10.39 -18.03
CA GLN A 51 6.77 -9.08 -18.08
C GLN A 51 7.62 -8.01 -17.38
N ILE A 52 8.14 -8.31 -16.18
CA ILE A 52 9.02 -7.39 -15.44
C ILE A 52 10.26 -7.06 -16.27
N VAL A 53 10.92 -8.08 -16.84
CA VAL A 53 12.09 -7.89 -17.71
C VAL A 53 11.75 -7.02 -18.91
N ALA A 54 10.63 -7.28 -19.58
CA ALA A 54 10.19 -6.50 -20.74
C ALA A 54 9.93 -5.02 -20.40
N LEU A 55 9.35 -4.74 -19.21
CA LEU A 55 9.14 -3.37 -18.73
C LEU A 55 10.46 -2.63 -18.49
N VAL A 56 11.43 -3.27 -17.82
CA VAL A 56 12.76 -2.68 -17.58
C VAL A 56 13.49 -2.41 -18.88
N ASP A 57 13.49 -3.36 -19.82
CA ASP A 57 14.13 -3.19 -21.11
C ASP A 57 13.42 -2.15 -21.97
N GLY A 58 12.10 -2.04 -21.86
CA GLY A 58 11.31 -0.99 -22.48
C GLY A 58 11.73 0.41 -21.97
N ALA A 59 11.88 0.56 -20.65
CA ALA A 59 12.32 1.79 -20.02
C ALA A 59 13.76 2.15 -20.44
N ARG A 60 14.70 1.18 -20.44
CA ARG A 60 16.09 1.37 -20.91
C ARG A 60 16.14 1.92 -22.33
N ARG A 61 15.37 1.31 -23.25
CA ARG A 61 15.31 1.77 -24.66
C ARG A 61 14.71 3.17 -24.80
N HIS A 62 13.71 3.51 -23.98
CA HIS A 62 13.08 4.83 -24.03
C HIS A 62 13.96 5.95 -23.50
N LEU A 63 14.69 5.68 -22.42
CA LEU A 63 15.53 6.68 -21.76
C LEU A 63 16.91 6.84 -22.39
N GLU A 64 17.34 5.90 -23.23
CA GLU A 64 18.71 5.84 -23.78
C GLU A 64 19.79 5.96 -22.68
N GLN A 65 19.47 5.43 -21.47
CA GLN A 65 20.32 5.47 -20.29
C GLN A 65 20.18 4.18 -19.49
N ASP A 66 21.28 3.75 -18.85
CA ASP A 66 21.32 2.54 -18.04
C ASP A 66 20.52 2.72 -16.73
N ILE A 67 19.77 1.66 -16.39
CA ILE A 67 19.15 1.47 -15.08
C ILE A 67 20.12 0.60 -14.28
N VAL A 68 20.57 1.10 -13.13
CA VAL A 68 21.63 0.45 -12.34
C VAL A 68 21.11 -0.55 -11.31
N ALA A 69 19.83 -0.48 -10.95
CA ALA A 69 19.18 -1.42 -10.05
C ALA A 69 17.65 -1.42 -10.26
N VAL A 70 17.00 -2.49 -9.83
CA VAL A 70 15.55 -2.64 -9.87
C VAL A 70 15.02 -2.95 -8.47
N GLY A 71 13.97 -2.25 -8.07
CA GLY A 71 13.13 -2.63 -6.95
C GLY A 71 11.81 -3.21 -7.44
N VAL A 72 11.27 -4.19 -6.73
CA VAL A 72 9.97 -4.79 -7.03
C VAL A 72 9.12 -4.80 -5.77
N ALA A 73 7.97 -4.14 -5.81
CA ALA A 73 6.93 -4.21 -4.80
C ALA A 73 5.91 -5.26 -5.22
N ILE A 74 5.59 -6.21 -4.34
CA ILE A 74 4.72 -7.33 -4.64
C ILE A 74 3.93 -7.76 -3.40
N PRO A 75 2.64 -8.16 -3.50
CA PRO A 75 1.92 -8.72 -2.38
C PRO A 75 2.44 -10.11 -1.99
N GLY A 76 2.19 -10.51 -0.75
CA GLY A 76 2.60 -11.79 -0.19
C GLY A 76 3.81 -11.68 0.74
N ARG A 77 4.28 -12.82 1.24
CA ARG A 77 5.45 -12.85 2.11
C ARG A 77 6.72 -12.77 1.28
N VAL A 78 7.49 -11.72 1.49
CA VAL A 78 8.80 -11.52 0.83
C VAL A 78 9.91 -11.82 1.84
N ASP A 79 10.86 -12.67 1.44
CA ASP A 79 12.10 -12.85 2.17
C ASP A 79 13.05 -11.68 1.87
N PRO A 80 13.47 -10.90 2.90
CA PRO A 80 14.29 -9.71 2.66
C PRO A 80 15.74 -10.02 2.27
N GLU A 81 16.21 -11.26 2.48
CA GLU A 81 17.59 -11.65 2.19
C GLU A 81 17.78 -11.97 0.71
N ASP A 82 16.89 -12.81 0.14
CA ASP A 82 17.03 -13.27 -1.25
C ASP A 82 15.93 -12.77 -2.20
N GLY A 83 14.92 -12.08 -1.69
CA GLY A 83 13.80 -11.60 -2.51
C GLY A 83 12.87 -12.70 -3.00
N SER A 84 12.86 -13.87 -2.36
CA SER A 84 11.88 -14.92 -2.63
C SER A 84 10.49 -14.51 -2.14
N VAL A 85 9.47 -14.79 -2.95
CA VAL A 85 8.07 -14.46 -2.67
C VAL A 85 7.32 -15.74 -2.38
N SER A 86 6.51 -15.74 -1.32
CA SER A 86 5.61 -16.83 -0.99
C SER A 86 4.24 -16.31 -0.57
N MET A 87 3.22 -17.16 -0.67
CA MET A 87 1.86 -16.87 -0.20
C MET A 87 1.21 -15.63 -0.88
N ALA A 88 1.61 -15.30 -2.11
CA ALA A 88 0.97 -14.24 -2.88
C ALA A 88 -0.31 -14.75 -3.57
N VAL A 89 -1.37 -14.95 -2.78
CA VAL A 89 -2.63 -15.62 -3.20
C VAL A 89 -3.25 -14.93 -4.41
N ASN A 90 -3.27 -13.60 -4.42
CA ASN A 90 -3.86 -12.81 -5.51
C ASN A 90 -3.11 -12.96 -6.85
N LEU A 91 -1.87 -13.45 -6.83
CA LEU A 91 -1.05 -13.73 -8.00
C LEU A 91 -0.95 -15.23 -8.30
N GLY A 92 -1.51 -16.10 -7.44
CA GLY A 92 -1.40 -17.56 -7.58
C GLY A 92 0.00 -18.09 -7.24
N ILE A 93 0.83 -17.33 -6.52
CA ILE A 93 2.19 -17.71 -6.17
C ILE A 93 2.20 -18.40 -4.80
N SER A 94 2.60 -19.66 -4.77
CA SER A 94 2.89 -20.38 -3.53
C SER A 94 4.34 -20.16 -3.08
N HIS A 95 5.30 -20.19 -4.02
CA HIS A 95 6.71 -19.87 -3.82
C HIS A 95 7.35 -19.52 -5.17
N LEU A 96 8.13 -18.42 -5.22
CA LEU A 96 8.84 -17.95 -6.40
C LEU A 96 10.14 -17.27 -5.97
N PRO A 97 11.33 -17.73 -6.39
CA PRO A 97 12.60 -17.04 -6.14
C PRO A 97 12.76 -15.83 -7.06
N LEU A 98 11.89 -14.83 -6.87
CA LEU A 98 11.72 -13.71 -7.81
C LEU A 98 12.99 -12.86 -7.93
N GLY A 99 13.64 -12.52 -6.82
CA GLY A 99 14.89 -11.73 -6.81
C GLY A 99 15.99 -12.37 -7.66
N PRO A 100 16.41 -13.61 -7.34
CA PRO A 100 17.44 -14.33 -8.12
C PRO A 100 17.08 -14.51 -9.59
N MET A 101 15.81 -14.77 -9.91
CA MET A 101 15.39 -14.91 -11.32
C MET A 101 15.54 -13.61 -12.09
N LEU A 102 15.13 -12.49 -11.49
CA LEU A 102 15.25 -11.18 -12.12
C LEU A 102 16.69 -10.72 -12.24
N GLU A 103 17.53 -10.96 -11.24
CA GLU A 103 18.97 -10.66 -11.34
C GLU A 103 19.65 -11.41 -12.45
N ALA A 104 19.32 -12.70 -12.63
CA ALA A 104 19.86 -13.50 -13.71
C ALA A 104 19.46 -12.99 -15.10
N GLU A 105 18.22 -12.55 -15.28
CA GLU A 105 17.70 -12.06 -16.56
C GLU A 105 18.15 -10.62 -16.87
N LEU A 106 18.18 -9.74 -15.88
CA LEU A 106 18.45 -8.31 -16.05
C LEU A 106 19.95 -7.97 -15.98
N GLY A 107 20.75 -8.81 -15.33
CA GLY A 107 22.18 -8.59 -15.12
C GLY A 107 22.52 -7.42 -14.20
N ILE A 108 21.57 -6.97 -13.37
CA ILE A 108 21.72 -5.87 -12.41
C ILE A 108 21.08 -6.24 -11.06
N PRO A 109 21.51 -5.63 -9.93
CA PRO A 109 20.94 -5.86 -8.62
C PRO A 109 19.40 -5.66 -8.63
N THR A 110 18.69 -6.64 -8.05
CA THR A 110 17.22 -6.61 -7.95
C THR A 110 16.79 -6.88 -6.52
N PHE A 111 15.93 -6.02 -6.00
CA PHE A 111 15.45 -6.05 -4.61
C PHE A 111 13.93 -6.17 -4.59
N VAL A 112 13.44 -7.16 -3.84
CA VAL A 112 12.00 -7.40 -3.73
C VAL A 112 11.52 -7.02 -2.32
N GLU A 113 10.37 -6.35 -2.23
CA GLU A 113 9.77 -5.98 -0.96
C GLU A 113 8.24 -6.11 -1.05
N HIS A 114 7.58 -6.28 0.10
CA HIS A 114 6.14 -6.22 0.19
C HIS A 114 5.61 -4.83 -0.21
N ASP A 115 4.52 -4.78 -0.99
CA ASP A 115 3.98 -3.57 -1.60
C ASP A 115 3.66 -2.45 -0.59
N ALA A 116 2.95 -2.76 0.51
CA ALA A 116 2.64 -1.78 1.53
C ALA A 116 3.90 -1.29 2.28
N ARG A 117 4.91 -2.15 2.46
CA ARG A 117 6.18 -1.77 3.10
C ARG A 117 7.01 -0.88 2.20
N ALA A 118 7.09 -1.21 0.90
CA ALA A 118 7.76 -0.37 -0.09
C ALA A 118 7.13 1.04 -0.13
N ALA A 119 5.80 1.10 -0.20
CA ALA A 119 5.07 2.38 -0.17
C ALA A 119 5.34 3.18 1.12
N ALA A 120 5.38 2.54 2.29
CA ALA A 120 5.68 3.19 3.56
C ALA A 120 7.08 3.80 3.58
N LEU A 121 8.08 3.12 3.00
CA LEU A 121 9.44 3.65 2.91
C LEU A 121 9.48 4.94 2.10
N TRP A 122 8.91 4.94 0.90
CA TRP A 122 8.85 6.14 0.09
C TRP A 122 8.11 7.29 0.79
N LEU A 123 6.97 7.01 1.42
CA LEU A 123 6.23 8.02 2.18
C LEU A 123 7.05 8.59 3.34
N SER A 124 7.85 7.76 4.01
CA SER A 124 8.73 8.25 5.09
C SER A 124 9.79 9.21 4.58
N GLU A 125 10.30 9.02 3.35
CA GLU A 125 11.19 9.98 2.70
C GLU A 125 10.47 11.30 2.41
N GLN A 126 9.23 11.24 1.85
CA GLN A 126 8.44 12.45 1.56
C GLN A 126 8.11 13.25 2.84
N VAL A 127 7.88 12.58 3.96
CA VAL A 127 7.64 13.23 5.26
C VAL A 127 8.95 13.81 5.82
N ALA A 128 10.07 13.09 5.72
CA ALA A 128 11.37 13.56 6.20
C ALA A 128 11.85 14.81 5.45
N ASP A 129 11.50 14.95 4.18
CA ASP A 129 11.82 16.12 3.36
C ASP A 129 10.99 17.38 3.75
N ARG A 130 9.97 17.24 4.62
CA ARG A 130 9.20 18.38 5.15
C ARG A 130 10.02 19.15 6.20
N PRO A 131 10.00 20.50 6.22
CA PRO A 131 10.78 21.28 7.18
C PRO A 131 10.47 20.93 8.63
N GLY A 132 11.50 20.60 9.41
CA GLY A 132 11.40 20.33 10.86
C GLY A 132 11.05 18.90 11.26
N GLN A 133 10.98 17.96 10.31
CA GLN A 133 10.71 16.54 10.60
C GLN A 133 11.95 15.68 10.31
N VAL A 134 12.52 15.02 11.29
CA VAL A 134 13.63 14.05 11.16
C VAL A 134 13.66 13.13 12.39
N PRO A 135 13.96 11.85 12.24
CA PRO A 135 13.62 10.95 11.14
C PRO A 135 12.13 10.60 11.15
N ALA A 136 11.55 10.36 9.99
CA ALA A 136 10.11 10.10 9.89
C ALA A 136 9.71 8.72 10.41
N SER A 137 8.60 8.68 11.18
CA SER A 137 7.88 7.46 11.51
C SER A 137 6.51 7.53 10.86
N VAL A 138 6.23 6.59 9.95
CA VAL A 138 5.03 6.58 9.10
C VAL A 138 4.41 5.18 9.09
N ALA A 139 3.09 5.10 9.17
CA ALA A 139 2.36 3.91 8.79
C ALA A 139 1.58 4.17 7.49
N PHE A 140 1.79 3.35 6.49
CA PHE A 140 0.95 3.31 5.30
C PHE A 140 -0.07 2.20 5.43
N LEU A 141 -1.35 2.52 5.38
CA LEU A 141 -2.45 1.57 5.42
C LEU A 141 -3.02 1.41 4.01
N ALA A 142 -2.63 0.35 3.33
CA ALA A 142 -3.10 0.00 2.00
C ALA A 142 -4.48 -0.67 2.10
N ILE A 143 -5.51 -0.08 1.49
CA ILE A 143 -6.88 -0.63 1.45
C ILE A 143 -7.30 -0.75 -0.02
N GLY A 144 -7.27 -1.97 -0.52
CA GLY A 144 -7.58 -2.29 -1.91
C GLY A 144 -8.38 -3.58 -2.02
N THR A 145 -7.86 -4.56 -2.76
CA THR A 145 -8.39 -5.94 -2.80
C THR A 145 -8.23 -6.63 -1.45
N GLY A 146 -7.17 -6.29 -0.71
CA GLY A 146 -6.91 -6.69 0.67
C GLY A 146 -6.66 -5.47 1.56
N VAL A 147 -6.21 -5.73 2.79
CA VAL A 147 -5.80 -4.72 3.77
C VAL A 147 -4.43 -5.10 4.34
N ALA A 148 -3.45 -4.21 4.20
CA ALA A 148 -2.13 -4.37 4.77
C ALA A 148 -1.58 -3.04 5.28
N ALA A 149 -0.57 -3.07 6.15
CA ALA A 149 0.17 -1.88 6.55
C ALA A 149 1.67 -2.05 6.28
N GLY A 150 2.31 -0.98 5.85
CA GLY A 150 3.76 -0.83 5.94
C GLY A 150 4.07 0.15 7.06
N VAL A 151 5.12 -0.11 7.83
CA VAL A 151 5.51 0.75 8.95
C VAL A 151 6.98 1.07 8.86
N VAL A 152 7.31 2.35 8.93
CA VAL A 152 8.67 2.85 9.11
C VAL A 152 8.74 3.52 10.47
N LEU A 153 9.72 3.17 11.27
CA LEU A 153 9.97 3.77 12.59
C LEU A 153 11.37 4.40 12.59
N ASN A 154 11.42 5.70 12.83
CA ASN A 154 12.68 6.44 12.84
C ASN A 154 13.54 6.17 11.59
N GLY A 155 12.91 6.17 10.42
CA GLY A 155 13.56 5.88 9.15
C GLY A 155 13.84 4.40 8.88
N THR A 156 13.53 3.48 9.79
CA THR A 156 13.77 2.04 9.63
C THR A 156 12.49 1.31 9.28
N LEU A 157 12.51 0.54 8.19
CA LEU A 157 11.37 -0.27 7.74
C LEU A 157 11.16 -1.48 8.65
N LEU A 158 9.96 -1.61 9.21
CA LEU A 158 9.58 -2.73 10.08
C LEU A 158 9.17 -3.95 9.24
N ARG A 159 9.98 -5.00 9.26
CA ARG A 159 9.69 -6.28 8.60
C ARG A 159 9.27 -7.38 9.58
N GLY A 160 9.78 -7.32 10.81
CA GLY A 160 9.65 -8.39 11.80
C GLY A 160 10.49 -9.62 11.44
N ASP A 161 10.78 -10.48 12.42
CA ASP A 161 11.63 -11.66 12.24
C ASP A 161 11.04 -12.71 11.30
N ASN A 162 9.72 -12.70 11.12
CA ASN A 162 8.99 -13.65 10.26
C ASN A 162 8.53 -13.04 8.93
N SER A 163 8.86 -11.78 8.65
CA SER A 163 8.44 -10.99 7.47
C SER A 163 6.91 -10.78 7.34
N PHE A 164 6.14 -10.87 8.46
CA PHE A 164 4.70 -10.62 8.50
C PHE A 164 4.33 -9.30 9.21
N ALA A 165 5.29 -8.46 9.56
CA ALA A 165 4.95 -7.17 10.13
C ALA A 165 4.10 -6.35 9.14
N GLY A 166 2.94 -5.88 9.62
CA GLY A 166 2.01 -5.11 8.79
C GLY A 166 0.81 -5.86 8.24
N GLU A 167 0.69 -7.17 8.46
CA GLU A 167 -0.48 -7.96 8.05
C GLU A 167 -1.73 -7.67 8.92
N VAL A 168 -2.02 -6.36 9.11
CA VAL A 168 -3.12 -5.88 9.97
C VAL A 168 -4.50 -6.28 9.45
N GLY A 169 -4.61 -6.55 8.15
CA GLY A 169 -5.84 -7.05 7.53
C GLY A 169 -6.30 -8.39 8.09
N HIS A 170 -5.38 -9.20 8.63
CA HIS A 170 -5.67 -10.51 9.21
C HIS A 170 -5.84 -10.50 10.74
N ILE A 171 -5.78 -9.31 11.38
CA ILE A 171 -6.20 -9.17 12.77
C ILE A 171 -7.73 -9.35 12.86
N VAL A 172 -8.18 -10.20 13.78
CA VAL A 172 -9.61 -10.44 13.99
C VAL A 172 -10.26 -9.19 14.56
N ALA A 173 -11.11 -8.57 13.77
CA ALA A 173 -11.81 -7.33 14.09
C ALA A 173 -13.28 -7.58 14.51
N ASP A 174 -13.87 -8.71 14.08
CA ASP A 174 -15.21 -9.18 14.42
C ASP A 174 -15.19 -10.70 14.58
N PRO A 175 -15.08 -11.24 15.82
CA PRO A 175 -14.97 -12.70 16.05
C PRO A 175 -16.13 -13.51 15.46
N ASP A 176 -17.31 -12.93 15.34
CA ASP A 176 -18.49 -13.56 14.75
C ASP A 176 -18.64 -13.31 13.25
N GLY A 177 -17.64 -12.65 12.65
CA GLY A 177 -17.64 -12.25 11.25
C GLY A 177 -17.47 -13.41 10.26
N VAL A 178 -17.40 -13.08 8.97
CA VAL A 178 -17.27 -14.06 7.89
C VAL A 178 -15.89 -14.72 7.86
N LEU A 179 -15.81 -15.88 7.20
CA LEU A 179 -14.55 -16.59 7.00
C LEU A 179 -13.64 -15.79 6.05
N CYS A 180 -12.42 -15.54 6.49
CA CYS A 180 -11.36 -14.95 5.69
C CYS A 180 -10.63 -16.01 4.85
N ALA A 181 -10.05 -15.62 3.72
CA ALA A 181 -9.21 -16.48 2.89
C ALA A 181 -8.00 -17.05 3.65
N CYS A 182 -7.53 -16.39 4.73
CA CYS A 182 -6.46 -16.89 5.59
C CYS A 182 -6.88 -18.04 6.52
N GLY A 183 -8.17 -18.43 6.55
CA GLY A 183 -8.73 -19.48 7.39
C GLY A 183 -9.29 -19.01 8.74
N LEU A 184 -9.05 -17.78 9.16
CA LEU A 184 -9.64 -17.17 10.36
C LEU A 184 -11.00 -16.53 10.06
N ARG A 185 -11.83 -16.30 11.10
CA ARG A 185 -13.08 -15.55 10.96
C ARG A 185 -12.89 -14.10 11.40
N GLY A 186 -13.59 -13.20 10.69
CA GLY A 186 -13.74 -11.80 11.09
C GLY A 186 -12.49 -10.95 11.02
N CYS A 187 -11.55 -11.29 10.15
CA CYS A 187 -10.40 -10.44 9.86
C CYS A 187 -10.83 -9.06 9.39
N LEU A 188 -10.07 -8.02 9.71
CA LEU A 188 -10.30 -6.64 9.26
C LEU A 188 -10.53 -6.56 7.74
N GLU A 189 -9.78 -7.32 6.96
CA GLU A 189 -9.90 -7.39 5.51
C GLU A 189 -11.31 -7.79 5.06
N THR A 190 -11.99 -8.68 5.79
CA THR A 190 -13.36 -9.10 5.48
C THR A 190 -14.41 -8.03 5.77
N ILE A 191 -14.00 -6.88 6.29
CA ILE A 191 -14.86 -5.74 6.59
C ILE A 191 -14.51 -4.53 5.73
N ALA A 192 -13.22 -4.21 5.62
CA ALA A 192 -12.74 -2.94 5.10
C ALA A 192 -12.13 -3.01 3.69
N ALA A 193 -11.80 -4.20 3.16
CA ALA A 193 -11.33 -4.32 1.78
C ALA A 193 -12.45 -4.02 0.76
N GLY A 194 -12.08 -3.56 -0.44
CA GLY A 194 -13.04 -3.21 -1.48
C GLY A 194 -14.08 -4.31 -1.77
N PRO A 195 -13.66 -5.58 -2.00
CA PRO A 195 -14.60 -6.70 -2.17
C PRO A 195 -15.50 -6.95 -0.95
N ALA A 196 -14.99 -6.70 0.26
CA ALA A 196 -15.76 -6.86 1.49
C ALA A 196 -16.83 -5.78 1.64
N ILE A 197 -16.55 -4.55 1.24
CA ILE A 197 -17.51 -3.44 1.21
C ILE A 197 -18.62 -3.74 0.21
N ALA A 198 -18.26 -4.19 -1.00
CA ALA A 198 -19.23 -4.60 -2.03
C ALA A 198 -20.12 -5.76 -1.55
N ARG A 199 -19.56 -6.79 -0.94
CA ARG A 199 -20.30 -7.92 -0.37
C ARG A 199 -21.32 -7.47 0.68
N GLN A 200 -20.98 -6.52 1.56
CA GLN A 200 -21.93 -6.00 2.56
C GLN A 200 -23.15 -5.33 1.89
N ALA A 201 -22.97 -4.67 0.74
CA ALA A 201 -24.08 -4.14 -0.04
C ALA A 201 -24.95 -5.26 -0.61
N ASP A 202 -24.35 -6.29 -1.21
CA ASP A 202 -25.08 -7.44 -1.73
C ASP A 202 -25.88 -8.17 -0.63
N GLU A 203 -25.31 -8.33 0.56
CA GLU A 203 -25.98 -8.91 1.72
C GLU A 203 -27.20 -8.09 2.18
N ALA A 204 -27.07 -6.77 2.20
CA ALA A 204 -28.18 -5.88 2.56
C ALA A 204 -29.33 -5.95 1.53
N ILE A 205 -28.99 -6.01 0.25
CA ILE A 205 -29.97 -6.18 -0.84
C ILE A 205 -30.65 -7.53 -0.73
N ALA A 206 -29.90 -8.61 -0.50
CA ALA A 206 -30.45 -9.95 -0.33
C ALA A 206 -31.40 -10.06 0.90
N ALA A 207 -31.11 -9.26 1.94
CA ALA A 207 -31.99 -9.12 3.12
C ALA A 207 -33.23 -8.24 2.87
N GLY A 208 -33.45 -7.75 1.65
CA GLY A 208 -34.61 -6.93 1.26
C GLY A 208 -34.58 -5.50 1.79
N ARG A 209 -33.40 -4.96 2.15
CA ARG A 209 -33.29 -3.59 2.60
C ARG A 209 -33.51 -2.60 1.44
N SER A 210 -34.17 -1.48 1.74
CA SER A 210 -34.36 -0.40 0.76
C SER A 210 -33.05 0.37 0.59
N THR A 211 -32.50 0.40 -0.63
CA THR A 211 -31.24 1.08 -0.97
C THR A 211 -31.23 1.41 -2.46
N VAL A 212 -30.42 2.41 -2.85
CA VAL A 212 -30.15 2.73 -4.25
C VAL A 212 -29.06 1.81 -4.86
N LEU A 213 -28.41 1.00 -4.03
CA LEU A 213 -27.40 0.04 -4.48
C LEU A 213 -28.07 -1.11 -5.23
N SER A 214 -27.35 -1.71 -6.16
CA SER A 214 -27.78 -2.87 -6.95
C SER A 214 -26.81 -4.03 -6.75
N ALA A 215 -27.23 -5.23 -7.15
CA ALA A 215 -26.32 -6.37 -7.21
C ALA A 215 -25.08 -6.02 -8.02
N HIS A 216 -23.91 -6.41 -7.49
CA HIS A 216 -22.59 -6.08 -8.06
C HIS A 216 -22.16 -4.60 -7.91
N SER A 217 -22.77 -3.83 -7.02
CA SER A 217 -22.26 -2.51 -6.65
C SER A 217 -20.85 -2.66 -6.08
N THR A 218 -19.94 -1.79 -6.53
CA THR A 218 -18.55 -1.74 -6.06
C THR A 218 -18.44 -0.96 -4.76
N ALA A 219 -17.27 -1.03 -4.09
CA ALA A 219 -17.00 -0.15 -2.95
C ALA A 219 -17.17 1.34 -3.30
N ALA A 220 -16.77 1.75 -4.50
CA ALA A 220 -16.95 3.13 -4.96
C ALA A 220 -18.42 3.52 -5.07
N ASP A 221 -19.31 2.59 -5.48
CA ASP A 221 -20.75 2.81 -5.52
C ASP A 221 -21.32 2.97 -4.11
N VAL A 222 -20.86 2.18 -3.14
CA VAL A 222 -21.26 2.31 -1.73
C VAL A 222 -20.87 3.69 -1.19
N PHE A 223 -19.64 4.15 -1.37
CA PHE A 223 -19.25 5.49 -0.93
C PHE A 223 -20.02 6.61 -1.64
N ARG A 224 -20.33 6.45 -2.91
CA ARG A 224 -21.17 7.40 -3.64
C ARG A 224 -22.59 7.45 -3.12
N ALA A 225 -23.20 6.28 -2.86
CA ALA A 225 -24.53 6.17 -2.28
C ALA A 225 -24.60 6.76 -0.87
N SER A 226 -23.58 6.55 -0.03
CA SER A 226 -23.51 7.13 1.32
C SER A 226 -23.47 8.66 1.25
N THR A 227 -22.75 9.25 0.31
CA THR A 227 -22.71 10.71 0.09
C THR A 227 -24.07 11.24 -0.37
N ALA A 228 -24.87 10.41 -1.06
CA ALA A 228 -26.25 10.75 -1.46
C ALA A 228 -27.29 10.50 -0.35
N GLY A 229 -26.88 10.02 0.82
CA GLY A 229 -27.76 9.82 1.98
C GLY A 229 -28.46 8.46 2.02
N ASP A 230 -28.01 7.46 1.26
CA ASP A 230 -28.53 6.09 1.35
C ASP A 230 -28.19 5.47 2.72
N GLU A 231 -29.20 5.06 3.46
CA GLU A 231 -29.05 4.58 4.84
C GLU A 231 -28.20 3.30 4.93
N VAL A 232 -28.37 2.37 3.98
CA VAL A 232 -27.58 1.13 3.93
C VAL A 232 -26.11 1.44 3.69
N ALA A 233 -25.84 2.31 2.75
CA ALA A 233 -24.46 2.72 2.41
C ALA A 233 -23.81 3.48 3.58
N LEU A 234 -24.55 4.34 4.28
CA LEU A 234 -24.04 5.04 5.48
C LEU A 234 -23.66 4.06 6.59
N GLU A 235 -24.49 3.04 6.86
CA GLU A 235 -24.18 2.00 7.86
C GLU A 235 -22.92 1.20 7.49
N ILE A 236 -22.77 0.84 6.20
CA ILE A 236 -21.59 0.11 5.72
C ILE A 236 -20.33 0.98 5.90
N VAL A 237 -20.38 2.25 5.49
CA VAL A 237 -19.24 3.18 5.61
C VAL A 237 -18.90 3.44 7.08
N ASP A 238 -19.87 3.61 7.96
CA ASP A 238 -19.66 3.79 9.40
C ASP A 238 -18.99 2.55 10.01
N ARG A 239 -19.47 1.34 9.68
CA ARG A 239 -18.85 0.08 10.12
C ARG A 239 -17.39 -0.03 9.66
N VAL A 240 -17.11 0.27 8.40
CA VAL A 240 -15.74 0.28 7.85
C VAL A 240 -14.87 1.26 8.62
N ALA A 241 -15.35 2.49 8.85
CA ALA A 241 -14.61 3.52 9.57
C ALA A 241 -14.29 3.11 11.00
N ILE A 242 -15.24 2.56 11.75
CA ILE A 242 -15.02 2.04 13.12
C ILE A 242 -13.88 1.02 13.15
N HIS A 243 -13.89 0.05 12.24
CA HIS A 243 -12.87 -1.00 12.24
C HIS A 243 -11.50 -0.50 11.78
N LEU A 244 -11.46 0.45 10.84
CA LEU A 244 -10.21 1.11 10.44
C LEU A 244 -9.63 1.95 11.59
N VAL A 245 -10.46 2.68 12.36
CA VAL A 245 -10.01 3.42 13.55
C VAL A 245 -9.43 2.50 14.61
N ARG A 246 -10.00 1.31 14.81
CA ARG A 246 -9.42 0.31 15.71
C ARG A 246 -8.04 -0.16 15.25
N ALA A 247 -7.83 -0.36 13.94
CA ALA A 247 -6.54 -0.71 13.38
C ALA A 247 -5.52 0.45 13.53
N ILE A 248 -5.93 1.68 13.22
CA ILE A 248 -5.13 2.91 13.41
C ILE A 248 -4.70 3.05 14.86
N ARG A 249 -5.64 2.93 15.80
CA ARG A 249 -5.34 2.97 17.24
C ARG A 249 -4.38 1.86 17.65
N SER A 250 -4.55 0.64 17.12
CA SER A 250 -3.63 -0.48 17.42
C SER A 250 -2.22 -0.16 16.94
N LEU A 251 -2.04 0.41 15.74
CA LEU A 251 -0.74 0.87 15.26
C LEU A 251 -0.16 1.97 16.17
N ALA A 252 -0.95 2.97 16.55
CA ALA A 252 -0.48 4.03 17.45
C ALA A 252 -0.05 3.49 18.82
N LEU A 253 -0.81 2.55 19.40
CA LEU A 253 -0.53 2.01 20.73
C LEU A 253 0.59 0.96 20.76
N THR A 254 0.82 0.22 19.65
CA THR A 254 1.80 -0.88 19.63
C THR A 254 3.16 -0.46 19.09
N VAL A 255 3.19 0.45 18.11
CA VAL A 255 4.44 0.91 17.48
C VAL A 255 4.69 2.42 17.63
N GLY A 256 3.75 3.18 18.20
CA GLY A 256 3.95 4.60 18.52
C GLY A 256 3.94 5.52 17.29
N VAL A 257 3.42 5.08 16.14
CA VAL A 257 3.37 5.90 14.93
C VAL A 257 2.24 6.93 15.03
N LYS A 258 2.54 8.17 14.61
CA LYS A 258 1.57 9.29 14.61
C LYS A 258 1.17 9.73 13.21
N HIS A 259 2.01 9.50 12.21
CA HIS A 259 1.72 9.84 10.83
C HIS A 259 1.18 8.61 10.10
N ILE A 260 -0.10 8.64 9.72
CA ILE A 260 -0.80 7.50 9.14
C ILE A 260 -1.38 7.92 7.80
N VAL A 261 -0.90 7.30 6.74
CA VAL A 261 -1.35 7.56 5.37
C VAL A 261 -2.18 6.39 4.89
N ILE A 262 -3.41 6.65 4.48
CA ILE A 262 -4.32 5.63 3.92
C ILE A 262 -4.25 5.70 2.40
N GLY A 263 -3.96 4.59 1.76
CA GLY A 263 -3.90 4.46 0.31
C GLY A 263 -4.63 3.23 -0.22
N GLY A 264 -4.38 2.93 -1.49
CA GLY A 264 -5.07 1.85 -2.20
C GLY A 264 -6.39 2.27 -2.82
N GLY A 265 -7.06 1.36 -3.51
CA GLY A 265 -8.25 1.68 -4.31
C GLY A 265 -9.44 2.24 -3.51
N VAL A 266 -9.56 1.86 -2.25
CA VAL A 266 -10.64 2.36 -1.36
C VAL A 266 -10.39 3.81 -0.94
N ALA A 267 -9.15 4.25 -0.85
CA ALA A 267 -8.80 5.64 -0.53
C ALA A 267 -9.30 6.65 -1.58
N ALA A 268 -9.58 6.19 -2.81
CA ALA A 268 -10.18 7.02 -3.86
C ALA A 268 -11.60 7.53 -3.51
N ALA A 269 -12.23 6.98 -2.47
CA ALA A 269 -13.49 7.52 -1.93
C ALA A 269 -13.33 8.93 -1.31
N GLY A 270 -12.11 9.36 -1.04
CA GLY A 270 -11.81 10.71 -0.56
C GLY A 270 -12.47 11.03 0.78
N PRO A 271 -13.12 12.22 0.87
CA PRO A 271 -13.79 12.64 2.11
C PRO A 271 -14.86 11.65 2.62
N ALA A 272 -15.51 10.90 1.74
CA ALA A 272 -16.52 9.91 2.13
C ALA A 272 -15.93 8.77 2.99
N LEU A 273 -14.63 8.48 2.87
CA LEU A 273 -13.90 7.57 3.74
C LEU A 273 -13.27 8.31 4.94
N LEU A 274 -12.61 9.45 4.69
CA LEU A 274 -11.77 10.11 5.69
C LEU A 274 -12.58 10.76 6.81
N GLU A 275 -13.69 11.43 6.49
CA GLU A 275 -14.47 12.14 7.50
C GLU A 275 -15.11 11.22 8.54
N PRO A 276 -15.72 10.05 8.19
CA PRO A 276 -16.15 9.07 9.20
C PRO A 276 -15.00 8.57 10.08
N ILE A 277 -13.81 8.30 9.52
CA ILE A 277 -12.62 7.90 10.29
C ILE A 277 -12.25 9.00 11.30
N ARG A 278 -12.14 10.26 10.87
CA ARG A 278 -11.83 11.40 11.75
C ARG A 278 -12.87 11.59 12.83
N ALA A 279 -14.16 11.43 12.49
CA ALA A 279 -15.24 11.53 13.47
C ALA A 279 -15.15 10.45 14.56
N HIS A 280 -14.82 9.21 14.20
CA HIS A 280 -14.63 8.12 15.16
C HIS A 280 -13.36 8.31 15.99
N ILE A 281 -12.24 8.75 15.43
CA ILE A 281 -11.03 9.11 16.16
C ILE A 281 -11.35 10.20 17.21
N ALA A 282 -12.06 11.25 16.83
CA ALA A 282 -12.44 12.32 17.75
C ALA A 282 -13.33 11.81 18.90
N ARG A 283 -14.28 10.91 18.63
CA ARG A 283 -15.12 10.29 19.67
C ARG A 283 -14.30 9.43 20.63
N GLU A 284 -13.38 8.61 20.13
CA GLU A 284 -12.52 7.76 20.97
C GLU A 284 -11.56 8.60 21.83
N ARG A 285 -10.99 9.68 21.28
CA ARG A 285 -10.15 10.64 22.00
C ARG A 285 -10.91 11.30 23.13
N ALA A 286 -12.13 11.78 22.87
CA ALA A 286 -12.98 12.38 23.91
C ALA A 286 -13.38 11.40 25.03
N ALA A 287 -13.46 10.10 24.71
CA ALA A 287 -13.86 9.07 25.66
C ALA A 287 -12.70 8.48 26.49
N SER A 288 -11.44 8.61 26.04
CA SER A 288 -10.30 7.94 26.66
C SER A 288 -9.04 8.82 26.69
N PRO A 289 -8.56 9.18 27.91
CA PRO A 289 -7.28 9.90 28.06
C PRO A 289 -6.08 9.15 27.45
N LEU A 290 -6.09 7.82 27.43
CA LEU A 290 -5.05 7.01 26.78
C LEU A 290 -5.08 7.22 25.27
N VAL A 291 -6.26 7.20 24.66
CA VAL A 291 -6.40 7.40 23.21
C VAL A 291 -6.07 8.85 22.84
N GLU A 292 -6.45 9.83 23.66
CA GLU A 292 -6.03 11.21 23.47
C GLU A 292 -4.51 11.36 23.51
N ALA A 293 -3.83 10.70 24.46
CA ALA A 293 -2.37 10.73 24.53
C ALA A 293 -1.69 10.02 23.33
N ALA A 294 -2.31 8.95 22.79
CA ALA A 294 -1.76 8.19 21.70
C ALA A 294 -2.04 8.79 20.31
N LEU A 295 -3.21 9.41 20.12
CA LEU A 295 -3.71 9.89 18.83
C LEU A 295 -3.96 11.40 18.78
N GLY A 296 -3.73 12.15 19.89
CA GLY A 296 -4.07 13.57 20.00
C GLY A 296 -3.41 14.45 18.95
N ASP A 297 -2.18 14.16 18.62
CA ASP A 297 -1.37 14.80 17.57
C ASP A 297 -1.11 13.89 16.35
N ALA A 298 -1.91 12.82 16.20
CA ALA A 298 -1.79 11.96 15.04
C ALA A 298 -2.40 12.61 13.79
N GLU A 299 -1.64 12.55 12.71
CA GLU A 299 -2.06 12.98 11.39
C GLU A 299 -2.56 11.76 10.60
N VAL A 300 -3.85 11.78 10.23
CA VAL A 300 -4.45 10.77 9.36
C VAL A 300 -4.84 11.44 8.05
N GLU A 301 -4.21 11.03 6.97
CA GLU A 301 -4.40 11.59 5.64
C GLU A 301 -4.63 10.50 4.58
N LEU A 302 -5.20 10.88 3.45
CA LEU A 302 -5.32 10.01 2.28
C LEU A 302 -4.20 10.31 1.31
N LEU A 303 -3.63 9.26 0.76
CA LEU A 303 -2.70 9.38 -0.35
C LEU A 303 -3.45 9.84 -1.62
N SER A 304 -2.83 10.74 -2.38
CA SER A 304 -3.38 11.16 -3.67
C SER A 304 -3.49 9.98 -4.64
N PRO A 305 -4.62 9.81 -5.35
CA PRO A 305 -4.79 8.73 -6.33
C PRO A 305 -3.81 8.77 -7.50
N THR A 306 -3.16 9.92 -7.73
CA THR A 306 -2.19 10.11 -8.83
C THR A 306 -0.78 9.65 -8.47
N GLU A 307 -0.52 9.36 -7.20
CA GLU A 307 0.76 8.85 -6.76
C GLU A 307 0.83 7.33 -6.97
N ALA A 308 2.01 6.85 -7.33
CA ALA A 308 2.31 5.43 -7.52
C ALA A 308 3.20 4.91 -6.36
N PRO A 309 2.66 4.82 -5.12
CA PRO A 309 3.47 4.60 -3.92
C PRO A 309 4.18 3.25 -3.93
N GLY A 310 3.59 2.20 -4.51
CA GLY A 310 4.22 0.89 -4.65
C GLY A 310 5.45 0.95 -5.54
N ALA A 311 5.31 1.48 -6.75
CA ALA A 311 6.43 1.57 -7.70
C ALA A 311 7.51 2.56 -7.22
N ARG A 312 7.14 3.73 -6.69
CA ARG A 312 8.09 4.69 -6.09
C ARG A 312 8.79 4.10 -4.87
N GLY A 313 8.05 3.36 -4.03
CA GLY A 313 8.58 2.63 -2.90
C GLY A 313 9.58 1.55 -3.32
N ALA A 314 9.27 0.80 -4.35
CA ALA A 314 10.19 -0.17 -4.94
C ALA A 314 11.48 0.51 -5.44
N ALA A 315 11.37 1.65 -6.13
CA ALA A 315 12.54 2.45 -6.53
C ALA A 315 13.33 2.94 -5.30
N ALA A 316 12.65 3.38 -4.22
CA ALA A 316 13.29 3.77 -2.96
C ALA A 316 14.07 2.60 -2.33
N ILE A 317 13.49 1.40 -2.27
CA ILE A 317 14.20 0.18 -1.81
C ILE A 317 15.48 -0.02 -2.61
N ALA A 318 15.43 0.04 -3.94
CA ALA A 318 16.62 -0.11 -4.78
C ALA A 318 17.67 0.96 -4.48
N ARG A 319 17.29 2.24 -4.37
CA ARG A 319 18.23 3.34 -4.02
C ARG A 319 18.92 3.11 -2.69
N HIS A 320 18.19 2.70 -1.65
CA HIS A 320 18.76 2.43 -0.33
C HIS A 320 19.75 1.27 -0.37
N ARG A 321 19.41 0.20 -1.05
CA ARG A 321 20.22 -1.03 -1.09
C ARG A 321 21.52 -0.88 -1.88
N ILE A 322 21.57 -0.01 -2.88
CA ILE A 322 22.82 0.30 -3.62
C ILE A 322 23.59 1.49 -3.02
N GLY A 323 23.17 2.03 -1.86
CA GLY A 323 23.92 3.08 -1.15
C GLY A 323 23.87 4.46 -1.82
N VAL A 324 22.91 4.73 -2.69
CA VAL A 324 22.74 6.03 -3.37
C VAL A 324 22.13 7.08 -2.45
N ARG A 325 21.44 6.67 -1.37
CA ARG A 325 21.00 7.55 -0.28
C ARG A 325 21.58 7.03 1.04
N GLU A 326 22.53 7.77 1.61
CA GLU A 326 22.97 7.55 3.00
C GLU A 326 21.89 8.11 3.95
N GLY A 327 21.41 7.32 4.90
CA GLY A 327 20.63 7.85 6.01
C GLY A 327 19.52 6.98 6.62
N VAL A 328 19.23 5.81 6.08
CA VAL A 328 18.26 4.89 6.69
C VAL A 328 18.98 3.60 7.08
N GLY A 329 19.24 3.45 8.38
CA GLY A 329 19.91 2.28 8.92
C GLY A 329 19.03 1.03 8.83
N GLU A 330 19.55 -0.02 8.23
CA GLU A 330 19.00 -1.38 8.40
C GLU A 330 19.39 -1.88 9.80
N ARG A 331 18.40 -2.24 10.61
CA ARG A 331 18.57 -3.05 11.82
C ARG A 331 17.55 -4.16 11.84
#